data_07b0516c0f301383d9118cc657150640
#
_entry.id   07b0516c0f301383d9118cc657150640
#
_cell.length_a   1.000
_cell.length_b   1.000
_cell.length_c   1.000
_cell.angle_alpha   90.00
_cell.angle_beta   90.00
_cell.angle_gamma   90.00
#
_symmetry.space_group_name_H-M   'P 1'
#
loop_
_entity.id
_entity.type
_entity.pdbx_description
1 polymer ?
#
loop_
_entity_poly.entity_id
_entity_poly.type
_entity_poly.pdbx_seq_one_letter_code
_entity_poly.pdbx_strand_id
1 'polypeptide(L)'
;MQQTRTFSDKVFLVLKGLAMGAANKVPGVSGGVVAFVAGFYEEFIYSLQKINFKAFKLLINGRFRSLYTYTNGKFLGLLILGMVISYFSVSKLLDYLILHYELYVWASFFGMIIGSIYYIFWEFDDWSRKLVLYVVAGVIAGLGISFLEPATENDNLWFVFFCGIVGVSGMTLPGLSGSFILILFGNY
;
A
#
# COMPACT_ATOMS: atom_id res chain seq x y z
N MET A 1 1.10 7.64 20.82
CA MET A 1 1.82 6.88 21.86
C MET A 1 2.89 6.03 21.20
N GLN A 2 4.18 6.17 21.52
CA GLN A 2 5.19 5.22 21.07
C GLN A 2 5.04 3.96 21.92
N GLN A 3 4.51 2.90 21.35
CA GLN A 3 4.48 1.59 22.01
C GLN A 3 5.91 1.10 22.21
N THR A 4 6.24 0.65 23.42
CA THR A 4 7.49 -0.06 23.71
C THR A 4 7.42 -1.42 23.02
N ARG A 5 8.00 -1.52 21.81
CA ARG A 5 8.01 -2.76 21.04
C ARG A 5 9.09 -3.70 21.54
N THR A 6 8.73 -4.93 21.80
CA THR A 6 9.64 -6.04 22.10
C THR A 6 10.45 -6.39 20.84
N PHE A 7 11.44 -7.25 20.98
CA PHE A 7 12.20 -7.74 19.82
C PHE A 7 11.30 -8.46 18.82
N SER A 8 10.40 -9.30 19.32
CA SER A 8 9.40 -10.01 18.50
C SER A 8 8.53 -9.05 17.70
N ASP A 9 8.00 -7.98 18.33
CA ASP A 9 7.17 -6.99 17.63
C ASP A 9 7.92 -6.29 16.48
N LYS A 10 9.22 -6.07 16.65
CA LYS A 10 10.06 -5.47 15.59
C LYS A 10 10.21 -6.42 14.40
N VAL A 11 10.46 -7.71 14.67
CA VAL A 11 10.56 -8.74 13.63
C VAL A 11 9.23 -8.85 12.89
N PHE A 12 8.12 -8.95 13.62
CA PHE A 12 6.79 -8.97 13.00
C PHE A 12 6.51 -7.73 12.16
N LEU A 13 6.97 -6.55 12.57
CA LEU A 13 6.79 -5.34 11.80
C LEU A 13 7.60 -5.36 10.49
N VAL A 14 8.82 -5.91 10.50
CA VAL A 14 9.59 -6.12 9.27
C VAL A 14 8.90 -7.13 8.35
N LEU A 15 8.34 -8.22 8.89
CA LEU A 15 7.56 -9.20 8.12
C LEU A 15 6.28 -8.55 7.52
N LYS A 16 5.59 -7.70 8.27
CA LYS A 16 4.46 -6.90 7.77
C LYS A 16 4.89 -5.98 6.63
N GLY A 17 6.04 -5.32 6.76
CA GLY A 17 6.64 -4.51 5.70
C GLY A 17 7.00 -5.34 4.46
N LEU A 18 7.54 -6.54 4.65
CA LEU A 18 7.85 -7.47 3.57
C LEU A 18 6.59 -7.89 2.81
N ALA A 19 5.51 -8.25 3.52
CA ALA A 19 4.23 -8.59 2.92
C ALA A 19 3.60 -7.40 2.17
N MET A 20 3.65 -6.19 2.75
CA MET A 20 3.18 -4.96 2.10
C MET A 20 3.99 -4.64 0.83
N GLY A 21 5.31 -4.80 0.87
CA GLY A 21 6.20 -4.60 -0.27
C GLY A 21 5.95 -5.62 -1.38
N ALA A 22 5.68 -6.88 -1.02
CA ALA A 22 5.29 -7.93 -1.97
C ALA A 22 3.97 -7.59 -2.68
N ALA A 23 2.95 -7.19 -1.91
CA ALA A 23 1.65 -6.80 -2.44
C ALA A 23 1.75 -5.63 -3.43
N ASN A 24 2.58 -4.63 -3.14
CA ASN A 24 2.78 -3.47 -4.02
C ASN A 24 3.45 -3.81 -5.37
N LYS A 25 4.06 -4.98 -5.49
CA LYS A 25 4.65 -5.45 -6.75
C LYS A 25 3.63 -6.08 -7.69
N VAL A 26 2.48 -6.45 -7.16
CA VAL A 26 1.45 -7.14 -7.93
C VAL A 26 0.42 -6.13 -8.38
N PRO A 27 0.23 -5.93 -9.69
CA PRO A 27 -0.84 -5.07 -10.20
C PRO A 27 -2.20 -5.52 -9.66
N GLY A 28 -2.99 -4.57 -9.13
CA GLY A 28 -4.30 -4.88 -8.56
C GLY A 28 -4.31 -5.32 -7.10
N VAL A 29 -3.15 -5.65 -6.51
CA VAL A 29 -3.04 -5.94 -5.08
C VAL A 29 -2.53 -4.69 -4.35
N SER A 30 -3.27 -4.23 -3.34
CA SER A 30 -2.93 -3.02 -2.60
C SER A 30 -2.18 -3.33 -1.32
N GLY A 31 -1.00 -2.71 -1.13
CA GLY A 31 -0.30 -2.75 0.15
C GLY A 31 -1.11 -2.15 1.30
N GLY A 32 -2.03 -1.22 1.00
CA GLY A 32 -2.98 -0.68 1.97
C GLY A 32 -3.93 -1.74 2.54
N VAL A 33 -4.39 -2.69 1.71
CA VAL A 33 -5.18 -3.85 2.17
C VAL A 33 -4.36 -4.72 3.11
N VAL A 34 -3.09 -4.98 2.79
CA VAL A 34 -2.20 -5.72 3.69
C VAL A 34 -2.04 -5.01 5.03
N ALA A 35 -1.87 -3.69 5.02
CA ALA A 35 -1.77 -2.91 6.25
C ALA A 35 -3.06 -3.01 7.09
N PHE A 36 -4.21 -2.97 6.45
CA PHE A 36 -5.52 -3.08 7.08
C PHE A 36 -5.73 -4.47 7.70
N VAL A 37 -5.60 -5.53 6.92
CA VAL A 37 -5.78 -6.92 7.37
C VAL A 37 -4.76 -7.31 8.45
N ALA A 38 -3.52 -6.82 8.36
CA ALA A 38 -2.48 -7.08 9.35
C ALA A 38 -2.56 -6.16 10.60
N GLY A 39 -3.58 -5.29 10.68
CA GLY A 39 -3.91 -4.49 11.86
C GLY A 39 -2.91 -3.38 12.18
N PHE A 40 -2.24 -2.79 11.18
CA PHE A 40 -1.32 -1.67 11.39
C PHE A 40 -1.64 -0.44 10.52
N TYR A 41 -2.76 -0.45 9.81
CA TYR A 41 -3.17 0.61 8.88
C TYR A 41 -3.30 1.97 9.55
N GLU A 42 -3.96 2.04 10.71
CA GLU A 42 -4.15 3.32 11.45
C GLU A 42 -2.79 3.92 11.85
N GLU A 43 -1.88 3.11 12.37
CA GLU A 43 -0.55 3.57 12.74
C GLU A 43 0.26 4.02 11.51
N PHE A 44 0.10 3.32 10.39
CA PHE A 44 0.72 3.67 9.12
C PHE A 44 0.24 5.04 8.64
N ILE A 45 -1.07 5.26 8.54
CA ILE A 45 -1.64 6.53 8.12
C ILE A 45 -1.27 7.66 9.09
N TYR A 46 -1.37 7.42 10.41
CA TYR A 46 -0.93 8.39 11.41
C TYR A 46 0.53 8.80 11.22
N SER A 47 1.41 7.83 10.95
CA SER A 47 2.84 8.10 10.75
C SER A 47 3.11 8.89 9.46
N LEU A 48 2.38 8.60 8.37
CA LEU A 48 2.45 9.37 7.13
C LEU A 48 1.97 10.81 7.30
N GLN A 49 0.88 11.05 8.03
CA GLN A 49 0.37 12.39 8.32
C GLN A 49 1.36 13.26 9.12
N LYS A 50 2.30 12.63 9.84
CA LYS A 50 3.40 13.34 10.52
C LYS A 50 4.51 13.77 9.58
N ILE A 51 4.55 13.31 8.34
CA ILE A 51 5.44 13.81 7.30
C ILE A 51 4.81 15.09 6.72
N ASN A 52 4.89 16.16 7.47
CA ASN A 52 4.28 17.46 7.16
C ASN A 52 5.30 18.59 7.30
N PHE A 53 4.86 19.84 7.11
CA PHE A 53 5.72 21.02 7.21
C PHE A 53 6.51 21.13 8.52
N LYS A 54 5.95 20.62 9.64
CA LYS A 54 6.66 20.56 10.92
C LYS A 54 7.84 19.58 10.88
N ALA A 55 7.64 18.40 10.26
CA ALA A 55 8.72 17.42 10.04
C ALA A 55 9.82 18.03 9.17
N PHE A 56 9.45 18.73 8.07
CA PHE A 56 10.38 19.44 7.22
C PHE A 56 11.19 20.50 7.96
N LYS A 57 10.53 21.30 8.83
CA LYS A 57 11.21 22.28 9.68
C LYS A 57 12.19 21.64 10.66
N LEU A 58 11.82 20.48 11.24
CA LEU A 58 12.72 19.73 12.13
C LEU A 58 13.95 19.19 11.37
N LEU A 59 13.75 18.76 10.13
CA LEU A 59 14.83 18.27 9.26
C LEU A 59 15.84 19.39 8.95
N ILE A 60 15.36 20.55 8.48
CA ILE A 60 16.23 21.70 8.12
C ILE A 60 17.00 22.21 9.34
N ASN A 61 16.37 22.20 10.52
CA ASN A 61 16.99 22.65 11.76
C ASN A 61 17.95 21.62 12.37
N GLY A 62 18.26 20.51 11.68
CA GLY A 62 19.16 19.46 12.16
C GLY A 62 18.67 18.67 13.38
N ARG A 63 17.37 18.81 13.72
CA ARG A 63 16.78 18.16 14.91
C ARG A 63 16.34 16.72 14.61
N PHE A 64 17.27 15.87 14.15
CA PHE A 64 17.00 14.51 13.68
C PHE A 64 16.35 13.62 14.74
N ARG A 65 16.76 13.72 16.00
CA ARG A 65 16.14 12.95 17.10
C ARG A 65 14.67 13.33 17.30
N SER A 66 14.38 14.61 17.24
CA SER A 66 13.01 15.12 17.37
C SER A 66 12.16 14.72 16.15
N LEU A 67 12.73 14.80 14.95
CA LEU A 67 12.09 14.34 13.71
C LEU A 67 11.75 12.85 13.80
N TYR A 68 12.72 12.01 14.16
CA TYR A 68 12.53 10.56 14.30
C TYR A 68 11.40 10.21 15.28
N THR A 69 11.36 10.90 16.42
CA THR A 69 10.28 10.69 17.40
C THR A 69 8.94 11.23 16.92
N TYR A 70 8.93 12.37 16.23
CA TYR A 70 7.72 13.01 15.75
C TYR A 70 7.03 12.21 14.64
N THR A 71 7.78 11.66 13.69
CA THR A 71 7.28 10.89 12.55
C THR A 71 7.07 9.40 12.84
N ASN A 72 7.18 8.95 14.11
CA ASN A 72 7.17 7.53 14.45
C ASN A 72 8.25 6.75 13.67
N GLY A 73 9.46 7.30 13.59
CA GLY A 73 10.54 6.81 12.74
C GLY A 73 10.95 5.36 12.98
N LYS A 74 10.75 4.85 14.21
CA LYS A 74 11.00 3.43 14.50
C LYS A 74 10.03 2.50 13.78
N PHE A 75 8.75 2.88 13.74
CA PHE A 75 7.73 2.13 13.02
C PHE A 75 7.98 2.19 11.51
N LEU A 76 8.06 3.41 10.96
CA LEU A 76 8.29 3.60 9.53
C LEU A 76 9.61 2.97 9.07
N GLY A 77 10.69 3.12 9.83
CA GLY A 77 11.99 2.56 9.46
C GLY A 77 11.98 1.03 9.37
N LEU A 78 11.35 0.34 10.33
CA LEU A 78 11.22 -1.12 10.29
C LEU A 78 10.29 -1.59 9.17
N LEU A 79 9.20 -0.87 8.95
CA LEU A 79 8.26 -1.16 7.86
C LEU A 79 8.94 -0.98 6.49
N ILE A 80 9.62 0.16 6.28
CA ILE A 80 10.36 0.45 5.04
C ILE A 80 11.48 -0.57 4.84
N LEU A 81 12.20 -0.95 5.90
CA LEU A 81 13.22 -2.00 5.81
C LEU A 81 12.64 -3.31 5.27
N GLY A 82 11.48 -3.73 5.78
CA GLY A 82 10.77 -4.90 5.26
C GLY A 82 10.37 -4.74 3.79
N MET A 83 9.87 -3.57 3.40
CA MET A 83 9.50 -3.28 2.01
C MET A 83 10.72 -3.31 1.08
N VAL A 84 11.86 -2.75 1.50
CA VAL A 84 13.11 -2.79 0.72
C VAL A 84 13.62 -4.21 0.56
N ILE A 85 13.62 -5.01 1.62
CA ILE A 85 13.97 -6.44 1.55
C ILE A 85 13.05 -7.15 0.56
N SER A 86 11.73 -6.88 0.61
CA SER A 86 10.75 -7.44 -0.31
C SER A 86 11.06 -7.05 -1.75
N TYR A 87 11.41 -5.79 -1.99
CA TYR A 87 11.72 -5.32 -3.33
C TYR A 87 12.84 -6.14 -3.99
N PHE A 88 13.90 -6.45 -3.27
CA PHE A 88 15.04 -7.20 -3.82
C PHE A 88 14.88 -8.72 -3.81
N SER A 89 14.10 -9.27 -2.88
CA SER A 89 13.92 -10.73 -2.73
C SER A 89 12.65 -11.24 -3.40
N VAL A 90 11.49 -10.65 -3.06
CA VAL A 90 10.20 -11.15 -3.54
C VAL A 90 9.99 -10.82 -5.01
N SER A 91 10.55 -9.72 -5.54
CA SER A 91 10.46 -9.42 -6.97
C SER A 91 11.04 -10.55 -7.81
N LYS A 92 12.27 -10.96 -7.52
CA LYS A 92 12.93 -12.05 -8.27
C LYS A 92 12.16 -13.37 -8.18
N LEU A 93 11.61 -13.65 -7.00
CA LEU A 93 10.78 -14.84 -6.81
C LEU A 93 9.49 -14.75 -7.63
N LEU A 94 8.82 -13.60 -7.60
CA LEU A 94 7.58 -13.39 -8.38
C LEU A 94 7.85 -13.44 -9.88
N ASP A 95 8.92 -12.83 -10.37
CA ASP A 95 9.30 -12.90 -11.78
C ASP A 95 9.51 -14.35 -12.22
N TYR A 96 10.22 -15.14 -11.40
CA TYR A 96 10.41 -16.57 -11.67
C TYR A 96 9.09 -17.36 -11.66
N LEU A 97 8.22 -17.11 -10.67
CA LEU A 97 6.93 -17.78 -10.53
C LEU A 97 5.97 -17.40 -11.65
N ILE A 98 5.91 -16.15 -12.07
CA ILE A 98 5.08 -15.69 -13.19
C ILE A 98 5.56 -16.34 -14.49
N LEU A 99 6.87 -16.42 -14.70
CA LEU A 99 7.43 -17.01 -15.91
C LEU A 99 7.15 -18.53 -16.03
N HIS A 100 7.15 -19.27 -14.90
CA HIS A 100 7.04 -20.73 -14.91
C HIS A 100 5.69 -21.27 -14.42
N TYR A 101 4.95 -20.48 -13.64
CA TYR A 101 3.74 -20.91 -12.92
C TYR A 101 2.65 -19.83 -12.92
N GLU A 102 2.51 -19.10 -14.02
CA GLU A 102 1.64 -17.92 -14.14
C GLU A 102 0.23 -18.17 -13.60
N LEU A 103 -0.42 -19.28 -14.02
CA LEU A 103 -1.78 -19.59 -13.60
C LEU A 103 -1.93 -19.74 -12.07
N TYR A 104 -0.95 -20.38 -11.41
CA TYR A 104 -0.98 -20.57 -9.96
C TYR A 104 -0.76 -19.26 -9.22
N VAL A 105 0.09 -18.37 -9.76
CA VAL A 105 0.31 -17.03 -9.21
C VAL A 105 -0.97 -16.21 -9.27
N TRP A 106 -1.62 -16.15 -10.44
CA TRP A 106 -2.89 -15.42 -10.58
C TRP A 106 -4.01 -16.02 -9.74
N ALA A 107 -4.11 -17.35 -9.65
CA ALA A 107 -5.08 -18.02 -8.78
C ALA A 107 -4.85 -17.66 -7.29
N SER A 108 -3.58 -17.60 -6.86
CA SER A 108 -3.23 -17.19 -5.50
C SER A 108 -3.61 -15.75 -5.21
N PHE A 109 -3.37 -14.82 -6.16
CA PHE A 109 -3.76 -13.42 -6.02
C PHE A 109 -5.28 -13.25 -5.99
N PHE A 110 -6.01 -13.97 -6.84
CA PHE A 110 -7.46 -13.99 -6.82
C PHE A 110 -8.00 -14.49 -5.48
N GLY A 111 -7.43 -15.59 -4.97
CA GLY A 111 -7.77 -16.11 -3.65
C GLY A 111 -7.51 -15.10 -2.51
N MET A 112 -6.39 -14.36 -2.57
CA MET A 112 -6.10 -13.30 -1.59
C MET A 112 -7.10 -12.15 -1.65
N ILE A 113 -7.55 -11.75 -2.85
CA ILE A 113 -8.58 -10.72 -3.03
C ILE A 113 -9.90 -11.19 -2.40
N ILE A 114 -10.34 -12.41 -2.71
CA ILE A 114 -11.57 -12.97 -2.12
C ILE A 114 -11.46 -13.04 -0.60
N GLY A 115 -10.32 -13.54 -0.09
CA GLY A 115 -10.08 -13.62 1.34
C GLY A 115 -10.09 -12.24 2.04
N SER A 116 -9.54 -11.21 1.38
CA SER A 116 -9.55 -9.85 1.92
C SER A 116 -10.97 -9.24 1.95
N ILE A 117 -11.76 -9.49 0.89
CA ILE A 117 -13.18 -9.08 0.85
C ILE A 117 -13.96 -9.75 1.98
N TYR A 118 -13.77 -11.07 2.15
CA TYR A 118 -14.40 -11.83 3.23
C TYR A 118 -14.01 -11.27 4.61
N TYR A 119 -12.73 -11.02 4.84
CA TYR A 119 -12.25 -10.44 6.10
C TYR A 119 -12.86 -9.07 6.38
N ILE A 120 -12.82 -8.17 5.39
CA ILE A 120 -13.37 -6.81 5.52
C ILE A 120 -14.89 -6.85 5.76
N PHE A 121 -15.60 -7.78 5.11
CA PHE A 121 -17.05 -7.93 5.28
C PHE A 121 -17.43 -8.19 6.74
N TRP A 122 -16.67 -8.99 7.46
CA TRP A 122 -16.92 -9.33 8.87
C TRP A 122 -16.38 -8.29 9.85
N GLU A 123 -15.57 -7.34 9.42
CA GLU A 123 -15.08 -6.24 10.26
C GLU A 123 -16.17 -5.17 10.51
N PHE A 124 -17.22 -5.15 9.68
CA PHE A 124 -18.33 -4.22 9.85
C PHE A 124 -19.47 -4.86 10.62
N ASP A 125 -19.71 -4.40 11.85
CA ASP A 125 -20.80 -4.90 12.72
C ASP A 125 -22.20 -4.51 12.22
N ASP A 126 -22.33 -3.32 11.60
CA ASP A 126 -23.60 -2.76 11.15
C ASP A 126 -23.62 -2.43 9.64
N TRP A 127 -24.38 -3.20 8.88
CA TRP A 127 -24.65 -2.98 7.45
C TRP A 127 -25.79 -1.98 7.25
N SER A 128 -25.50 -0.69 7.46
CA SER A 128 -26.48 0.36 7.21
C SER A 128 -26.75 0.52 5.69
N ARG A 129 -27.95 1.05 5.34
CA ARG A 129 -28.27 1.35 3.92
C ARG A 129 -27.26 2.28 3.26
N LYS A 130 -26.67 3.20 4.04
CA LYS A 130 -25.62 4.10 3.53
C LYS A 130 -24.33 3.33 3.20
N LEU A 131 -23.94 2.39 4.04
CA LEU A 131 -22.75 1.57 3.81
C LEU A 131 -22.92 0.71 2.55
N VAL A 132 -24.07 0.06 2.38
CA VAL A 132 -24.39 -0.70 1.17
C VAL A 132 -24.33 0.17 -0.08
N LEU A 133 -24.84 1.39 -0.02
CA LEU A 133 -24.80 2.34 -1.14
C LEU A 133 -23.35 2.72 -1.51
N TYR A 134 -22.48 2.94 -0.51
CA TYR A 134 -21.05 3.19 -0.76
C TYR A 134 -20.34 1.97 -1.36
N VAL A 135 -20.66 0.76 -0.91
CA VAL A 135 -20.10 -0.48 -1.48
C VAL A 135 -20.53 -0.61 -2.94
N VAL A 136 -21.81 -0.43 -3.24
CA VAL A 136 -22.32 -0.49 -4.63
C VAL A 136 -21.67 0.58 -5.49
N ALA A 137 -21.56 1.81 -5.00
CA ALA A 137 -20.87 2.90 -5.72
C ALA A 137 -19.39 2.56 -5.97
N GLY A 138 -18.71 1.97 -4.99
CA GLY A 138 -17.31 1.51 -5.13
C GLY A 138 -17.18 0.40 -6.18
N VAL A 139 -18.08 -0.57 -6.18
CA VAL A 139 -18.10 -1.65 -7.19
C VAL A 139 -18.32 -1.08 -8.60
N ILE A 140 -19.28 -0.17 -8.77
CA ILE A 140 -19.55 0.48 -10.07
C ILE A 140 -18.33 1.29 -10.52
N ALA A 141 -17.72 2.06 -9.62
CA ALA A 141 -16.52 2.84 -9.93
C ALA A 141 -15.34 1.91 -10.31
N GLY A 142 -15.11 0.83 -9.55
CA GLY A 142 -14.05 -0.14 -9.84
C GLY A 142 -14.25 -0.84 -11.18
N LEU A 143 -15.46 -1.28 -11.48
CA LEU A 143 -15.80 -1.83 -12.79
C LEU A 143 -15.58 -0.81 -13.90
N GLY A 144 -16.04 0.45 -13.71
CA GLY A 144 -15.84 1.51 -14.68
C GLY A 144 -14.35 1.74 -14.99
N ILE A 145 -13.52 1.78 -13.95
CA ILE A 145 -12.07 1.94 -14.09
C ILE A 145 -11.44 0.71 -14.79
N SER A 146 -11.92 -0.50 -14.54
CA SER A 146 -11.35 -1.73 -15.13
C SER A 146 -11.57 -1.84 -16.65
N PHE A 147 -12.52 -1.09 -17.21
CA PHE A 147 -12.75 -0.99 -18.66
C PHE A 147 -11.95 0.14 -19.34
N LEU A 148 -11.21 0.95 -18.57
CA LEU A 148 -10.37 1.99 -19.16
C LEU A 148 -9.13 1.35 -19.79
N GLU A 149 -8.86 1.72 -21.03
CA GLU A 149 -7.59 1.38 -21.68
C GLU A 149 -6.46 2.21 -21.09
N PRO A 150 -5.26 1.62 -20.87
CA PRO A 150 -4.09 2.38 -20.45
C PRO A 150 -3.80 3.53 -21.41
N ALA A 151 -3.47 4.69 -20.87
CA ALA A 151 -3.02 5.81 -21.68
C ALA A 151 -1.68 5.49 -22.34
N THR A 152 -1.38 6.20 -23.43
CA THR A 152 -0.05 6.13 -24.04
C THR A 152 1.00 6.75 -23.13
N GLU A 153 2.20 6.19 -23.15
CA GLU A 153 3.33 6.69 -22.38
C GLU A 153 3.60 8.17 -22.69
N ASN A 154 3.84 8.95 -21.65
CA ASN A 154 4.07 10.38 -21.75
C ASN A 154 5.32 10.77 -20.96
N ASP A 155 6.39 11.14 -21.67
CA ASP A 155 7.69 11.49 -21.11
C ASP A 155 7.76 12.90 -20.49
N ASN A 156 6.64 13.63 -20.46
CA ASN A 156 6.62 14.94 -19.82
C ASN A 156 6.84 14.80 -18.31
N LEU A 157 7.95 15.33 -17.81
CA LEU A 157 8.36 15.22 -16.41
C LEU A 157 7.31 15.72 -15.41
N TRP A 158 6.55 16.76 -15.78
CA TRP A 158 5.46 17.26 -14.92
C TRP A 158 4.29 16.29 -14.86
N PHE A 159 3.99 15.63 -15.98
CA PHE A 159 2.95 14.60 -16.00
C PHE A 159 3.39 13.37 -15.22
N VAL A 160 4.62 12.90 -15.42
CA VAL A 160 5.20 11.77 -14.63
C VAL A 160 5.20 12.10 -13.13
N PHE A 161 5.56 13.32 -12.75
CA PHE A 161 5.50 13.76 -11.35
C PHE A 161 4.08 13.74 -10.81
N PHE A 162 3.09 14.21 -11.58
CA PHE A 162 1.69 14.16 -11.21
C PHE A 162 1.20 12.71 -11.06
N CYS A 163 1.53 11.82 -12.00
CA CYS A 163 1.21 10.39 -11.94
C CYS A 163 1.79 9.75 -10.67
N GLY A 164 3.03 10.10 -10.32
CA GLY A 164 3.68 9.65 -9.08
C GLY A 164 2.91 10.08 -7.83
N ILE A 165 2.47 11.35 -7.75
CA ILE A 165 1.66 11.84 -6.61
C ILE A 165 0.36 11.06 -6.50
N VAL A 166 -0.37 10.89 -7.60
CA VAL A 166 -1.66 10.19 -7.62
C VAL A 166 -1.47 8.70 -7.30
N GLY A 167 -0.44 8.06 -7.89
CA GLY A 167 -0.11 6.66 -7.63
C GLY A 167 0.22 6.39 -6.15
N VAL A 168 1.09 7.21 -5.54
CA VAL A 168 1.43 7.09 -4.12
C VAL A 168 0.22 7.37 -3.23
N SER A 169 -0.62 8.35 -3.59
CA SER A 169 -1.87 8.63 -2.86
C SER A 169 -2.82 7.43 -2.92
N GLY A 170 -2.91 6.75 -4.08
CA GLY A 170 -3.69 5.52 -4.22
C GLY A 170 -3.18 4.38 -3.34
N MET A 171 -1.86 4.25 -3.18
CA MET A 171 -1.26 3.21 -2.31
C MET A 171 -1.65 3.37 -0.83
N THR A 172 -2.04 4.55 -0.39
CA THR A 172 -2.48 4.79 1.00
C THR A 172 -3.93 4.36 1.24
N LEU A 173 -4.73 4.19 0.19
CA LEU A 173 -6.12 3.75 0.29
C LEU A 173 -6.20 2.23 0.18
N PRO A 174 -6.86 1.55 1.15
CA PRO A 174 -7.10 0.11 1.03
C PRO A 174 -7.93 -0.21 -0.21
N GLY A 175 -7.48 -1.15 -1.03
CA GLY A 175 -8.18 -1.57 -2.25
C GLY A 175 -7.80 -0.81 -3.52
N LEU A 176 -7.13 0.35 -3.42
CA LEU A 176 -6.55 1.04 -4.58
C LEU A 176 -5.07 0.64 -4.75
N SER A 177 -4.73 0.15 -5.93
CA SER A 177 -3.34 -0.17 -6.27
C SER A 177 -2.69 1.01 -6.99
N GLY A 178 -1.63 1.56 -6.40
CA GLY A 178 -0.89 2.65 -7.03
C GLY A 178 -0.22 2.23 -8.32
N SER A 179 0.27 0.99 -8.42
CA SER A 179 0.80 0.44 -9.67
C SER A 179 -0.27 0.36 -10.76
N PHE A 180 -1.50 -0.02 -10.42
CA PHE A 180 -2.62 -0.02 -11.34
C PHE A 180 -2.93 1.40 -11.86
N ILE A 181 -2.91 2.40 -10.97
CA ILE A 181 -3.09 3.81 -11.36
C ILE A 181 -2.00 4.25 -12.35
N LEU A 182 -0.73 3.89 -12.07
CA LEU A 182 0.39 4.22 -12.96
C LEU A 182 0.25 3.54 -14.33
N ILE A 183 -0.23 2.28 -14.37
CA ILE A 183 -0.53 1.57 -15.62
C ILE A 183 -1.61 2.32 -16.40
N LEU A 184 -2.70 2.76 -15.76
CA LEU A 184 -3.77 3.52 -16.40
C LEU A 184 -3.27 4.84 -17.01
N PHE A 185 -2.30 5.50 -16.37
CA PHE A 185 -1.68 6.72 -16.89
C PHE A 185 -0.57 6.45 -17.92
N GLY A 186 -0.28 5.18 -18.25
CA GLY A 186 0.78 4.81 -19.18
C GLY A 186 2.20 5.08 -18.69
N ASN A 187 2.42 5.25 -17.39
CA ASN A 187 3.71 5.61 -16.78
C ASN A 187 4.09 4.66 -15.62
N TYR A 188 4.03 3.35 -15.88
CA TYR A 188 4.42 2.31 -14.91
C TYR A 188 5.82 1.77 -15.20
#